data_c5d083fffaae60ec7390fc015dda291f
#
_entry.id   c5d083fffaae60ec7390fc015dda291f
#
_cell.length_a   1.000
_cell.length_b   1.000
_cell.length_c   1.000
_cell.angle_alpha   90.00
_cell.angle_beta   90.00
_cell.angle_gamma   90.00
#
_symmetry.space_group_name_H-M   'P 1'
#
loop_
_entity.id
_entity.type
_entity.pdbx_description
1 polymer ?
#
loop_
_entity_poly.entity_id
_entity_poly.type
_entity_poly.pdbx_seq_one_letter_code
_entity_poly.pdbx_strand_id
1 'polypeptide(L)'
;MPLDRAFAFFADAWNLERITPPWLEFRIRTPRPLELREGALIDYRIRLHGVPIPWRTRIDVWEPGVRFVDRQVLGPYRWWRHEHRFEAAAGGTRILDHVEYLPRAAWLSRRWVRRDVERIFAYRREALVRELGGPPASDQAESRSSRSI
;
A
#
# COMPACT_ATOMS: atom_id res chain seq x y z
N MET A 1 10.26 -15.30 6.41
CA MET A 1 8.91 -15.89 6.35
C MET A 1 8.70 -16.51 4.98
N PRO A 2 8.05 -17.69 4.85
CA PRO A 2 7.66 -18.30 3.59
C PRO A 2 6.73 -17.41 2.74
N LEU A 3 6.81 -17.53 1.42
CA LEU A 3 6.11 -16.66 0.46
C LEU A 3 4.58 -16.78 0.57
N ASP A 4 4.07 -17.97 0.75
CA ASP A 4 2.65 -18.26 0.94
C ASP A 4 2.06 -17.53 2.16
N ARG A 5 2.80 -17.51 3.27
CA ARG A 5 2.41 -16.78 4.48
C ARG A 5 2.49 -15.27 4.30
N ALA A 6 3.53 -14.78 3.61
CA ALA A 6 3.64 -13.37 3.31
C ALA A 6 2.48 -12.91 2.42
N PHE A 7 2.17 -13.65 1.36
CA PHE A 7 1.05 -13.34 0.47
C PHE A 7 -0.29 -13.41 1.21
N ALA A 8 -0.53 -14.45 2.02
CA ALA A 8 -1.76 -14.60 2.80
C ALA A 8 -1.98 -13.44 3.78
N PHE A 9 -0.91 -12.88 4.36
CA PHE A 9 -1.01 -11.69 5.20
C PHE A 9 -1.57 -10.49 4.42
N PHE A 10 -1.11 -10.27 3.19
CA PHE A 10 -1.59 -9.18 2.34
C PHE A 10 -2.96 -9.48 1.71
N ALA A 11 -3.32 -10.75 1.56
CA ALA A 11 -4.63 -11.16 1.05
C ALA A 11 -5.78 -10.88 2.04
N ASP A 12 -5.49 -10.67 3.31
CA ASP A 12 -6.46 -10.16 4.29
C ASP A 12 -6.36 -8.64 4.39
N ALA A 13 -7.34 -7.94 3.81
CA ALA A 13 -7.37 -6.48 3.79
C ALA A 13 -7.32 -5.85 5.18
N TRP A 14 -7.82 -6.53 6.23
CA TRP A 14 -7.79 -6.02 7.61
C TRP A 14 -6.38 -5.90 8.18
N ASN A 15 -5.42 -6.66 7.66
CA ASN A 15 -4.02 -6.50 8.05
C ASN A 15 -3.44 -5.14 7.62
N LEU A 16 -4.09 -4.44 6.66
CA LEU A 16 -3.72 -3.06 6.33
C LEU A 16 -3.80 -2.12 7.54
N GLU A 17 -4.78 -2.31 8.43
CA GLU A 17 -4.89 -1.51 9.65
C GLU A 17 -3.67 -1.66 10.57
N ARG A 18 -3.05 -2.85 10.59
CA ARG A 18 -1.88 -3.17 11.43
C ARG A 18 -0.59 -2.55 10.92
N ILE A 19 -0.48 -2.39 9.61
CA ILE A 19 0.73 -1.87 8.94
C ILE A 19 0.58 -0.43 8.44
N THR A 20 -0.57 0.19 8.66
CA THR A 20 -0.80 1.59 8.32
C THR A 20 -0.49 2.49 9.52
N PRO A 21 0.20 3.62 9.32
CA PRO A 21 0.54 4.53 10.40
C PRO A 21 -0.66 4.98 11.22
N PRO A 22 -0.56 5.02 12.56
CA PRO A 22 -1.69 5.38 13.42
C PRO A 22 -2.18 6.83 13.22
N TRP A 23 -1.31 7.74 12.78
CA TRP A 23 -1.71 9.12 12.50
C TRP A 23 -2.63 9.26 11.28
N LEU A 24 -2.75 8.23 10.43
CA LEU A 24 -3.71 8.19 9.32
C LEU A 24 -5.11 7.74 9.76
N GLU A 25 -5.28 7.26 10.98
CA GLU A 25 -6.57 6.75 11.49
C GLU A 25 -7.30 5.88 10.46
N PHE A 26 -6.54 5.00 9.81
CA PHE A 26 -7.05 4.13 8.74
C PHE A 26 -8.15 3.21 9.27
N ARG A 27 -9.29 3.16 8.57
CA ARG A 27 -10.41 2.29 8.91
C ARG A 27 -11.08 1.74 7.66
N ILE A 28 -11.14 0.42 7.53
CA ILE A 28 -11.90 -0.25 6.48
C ILE A 28 -13.39 -0.05 6.75
N ARG A 29 -14.13 0.26 5.68
CA ARG A 29 -15.58 0.49 5.68
C ARG A 29 -16.34 -0.63 4.96
N THR A 30 -15.69 -1.36 4.06
CA THR A 30 -16.26 -2.55 3.44
C THR A 30 -16.61 -3.57 4.53
N PRO A 31 -17.85 -4.08 4.56
CA PRO A 31 -18.24 -5.11 5.54
C PRO A 31 -17.52 -6.44 5.29
N ARG A 32 -17.45 -7.26 6.35
CA ARG A 32 -17.01 -8.66 6.25
C ARG A 32 -18.14 -9.54 5.73
N PRO A 33 -17.83 -10.64 5.01
CA PRO A 33 -16.51 -11.05 4.53
C PRO A 33 -16.06 -10.23 3.32
N LEU A 34 -14.75 -10.00 3.19
CA LEU A 34 -14.14 -9.38 2.03
C LEU A 34 -13.08 -10.32 1.49
N GLU A 35 -13.31 -10.88 0.33
CA GLU A 35 -12.36 -11.69 -0.41
C GLU A 35 -11.65 -10.82 -1.44
N LEU A 36 -10.31 -10.77 -1.37
CA LEU A 36 -9.52 -10.06 -2.35
C LEU A 36 -9.34 -10.91 -3.61
N ARG A 37 -9.72 -10.33 -4.73
CA ARG A 37 -9.61 -10.89 -6.07
C ARG A 37 -9.62 -9.76 -7.08
N GLU A 38 -9.33 -10.06 -8.33
CA GLU A 38 -9.47 -9.06 -9.39
C GLU A 38 -10.90 -8.49 -9.42
N GLY A 39 -10.99 -7.17 -9.55
CA GLY A 39 -12.25 -6.42 -9.50
C GLY A 39 -12.78 -6.11 -8.10
N ALA A 40 -12.23 -6.70 -7.03
CA ALA A 40 -12.68 -6.42 -5.66
C ALA A 40 -12.53 -4.93 -5.33
N LEU A 41 -13.54 -4.38 -4.65
CA LEU A 41 -13.57 -2.99 -4.18
C LEU A 41 -13.40 -2.94 -2.66
N ILE A 42 -12.54 -2.07 -2.19
CA ILE A 42 -12.29 -1.84 -0.79
C ILE A 42 -12.55 -0.37 -0.47
N ASP A 43 -13.54 -0.13 0.37
CA ASP A 43 -13.82 1.20 0.90
C ASP A 43 -13.14 1.37 2.24
N TYR A 44 -12.42 2.47 2.42
CA TYR A 44 -11.85 2.84 3.69
C TYR A 44 -11.80 4.37 3.87
N ARG A 45 -11.50 4.78 5.06
CA ARG A 45 -11.27 6.18 5.42
C ARG A 45 -9.89 6.32 6.00
N ILE A 46 -9.20 7.38 5.60
CA ILE A 46 -7.97 7.84 6.23
C ILE A 46 -8.18 9.26 6.77
N ARG A 47 -7.31 9.68 7.67
CA ARG A 47 -7.20 11.08 8.07
C ARG A 47 -5.84 11.60 7.61
N LEU A 48 -5.85 12.59 6.74
CA LEU A 48 -4.62 13.21 6.23
C LEU A 48 -4.57 14.66 6.70
N HIS A 49 -3.54 15.00 7.48
CA HIS A 49 -3.40 16.33 8.12
C HIS A 49 -4.68 16.78 8.88
N GLY A 50 -5.31 15.84 9.60
CA GLY A 50 -6.53 16.11 10.36
C GLY A 50 -7.83 16.06 9.56
N VAL A 51 -7.76 16.01 8.22
CA VAL A 51 -8.93 15.97 7.34
C VAL A 51 -9.33 14.53 7.03
N PRO A 52 -10.57 14.11 7.31
CA PRO A 52 -11.04 12.77 6.94
C PRO A 52 -11.26 12.68 5.43
N ILE A 53 -10.67 11.67 4.81
CA ILE A 53 -10.72 11.44 3.38
C ILE A 53 -11.30 10.05 3.12
N PRO A 54 -12.43 9.94 2.40
CA PRO A 54 -12.89 8.67 1.89
C PRO A 54 -11.98 8.19 0.77
N TRP A 55 -11.74 6.87 0.76
CA TRP A 55 -10.91 6.25 -0.24
C TRP A 55 -11.56 4.94 -0.70
N ARG A 56 -11.62 4.74 -2.01
CA ARG A 56 -12.03 3.48 -2.62
C ARG A 56 -10.91 2.97 -3.51
N THR A 57 -10.51 1.75 -3.26
CA THR A 57 -9.51 1.02 -4.07
C THR A 57 -10.19 -0.11 -4.82
N ARG A 58 -9.74 -0.37 -6.05
CA ARG A 58 -10.06 -1.57 -6.81
C ARG A 58 -8.80 -2.40 -7.02
N ILE A 59 -8.91 -3.70 -6.86
CA ILE A 59 -7.86 -4.64 -7.24
C ILE A 59 -7.92 -4.83 -8.76
N ASP A 60 -6.93 -4.33 -9.48
CA ASP A 60 -6.87 -4.38 -10.95
C ASP A 60 -6.17 -5.66 -11.46
N VAL A 61 -5.26 -6.23 -10.66
CA VAL A 61 -4.56 -7.48 -10.95
C VAL A 61 -4.49 -8.32 -9.69
N TRP A 62 -4.72 -9.61 -9.79
CA TRP A 62 -4.62 -10.57 -8.70
C TRP A 62 -3.95 -11.85 -9.18
N GLU A 63 -2.67 -12.03 -8.86
CA GLU A 63 -1.86 -13.20 -9.20
C GLU A 63 -1.35 -13.83 -7.88
N PRO A 64 -2.06 -14.82 -7.31
CA PRO A 64 -1.73 -15.40 -6.01
C PRO A 64 -0.28 -15.87 -5.92
N GLY A 65 0.40 -15.47 -4.84
CA GLY A 65 1.80 -15.81 -4.60
C GLY A 65 2.81 -15.03 -5.45
N VAL A 66 2.37 -14.20 -6.40
CA VAL A 66 3.24 -13.44 -7.30
C VAL A 66 3.11 -11.95 -7.07
N ARG A 67 1.92 -11.41 -7.31
CA ARG A 67 1.66 -9.96 -7.16
C ARG A 67 0.18 -9.65 -7.12
N PHE A 68 -0.13 -8.45 -6.65
CA PHE A 68 -1.41 -7.81 -6.93
C PHE A 68 -1.21 -6.30 -7.14
N VAL A 69 -2.17 -5.70 -7.82
CA VAL A 69 -2.17 -4.27 -8.11
C VAL A 69 -3.47 -3.67 -7.63
N ASP A 70 -3.36 -2.64 -6.82
CA ASP A 70 -4.49 -1.83 -6.41
C ASP A 70 -4.45 -0.44 -7.05
N ARG A 71 -5.63 0.07 -7.38
CA ARG A 71 -5.80 1.39 -7.97
C ARG A 71 -6.88 2.17 -7.24
N GLN A 72 -6.60 3.43 -6.96
CA GLN A 72 -7.60 4.34 -6.41
C GLN A 72 -8.70 4.62 -7.43
N VAL A 73 -9.96 4.37 -7.04
CA VAL A 73 -11.16 4.76 -7.78
C VAL A 73 -11.73 6.07 -7.24
N LEU A 74 -11.71 6.22 -5.93
CA LEU A 74 -12.09 7.46 -5.23
C LEU A 74 -11.01 7.81 -4.22
N GLY A 75 -10.61 9.09 -4.13
CA GLY A 75 -9.61 9.51 -3.16
C GLY A 75 -8.92 10.83 -3.54
N PRO A 76 -7.87 11.21 -2.82
CA PRO A 76 -7.24 12.52 -2.93
C PRO A 76 -6.34 12.69 -4.15
N TYR A 77 -5.96 11.60 -4.80
CA TYR A 77 -5.09 11.65 -5.98
C TYR A 77 -5.91 11.71 -7.28
N ARG A 78 -5.32 12.30 -8.30
CA ARG A 78 -5.82 12.21 -9.67
C ARG A 78 -5.56 10.81 -10.24
N TRP A 79 -4.43 10.24 -9.86
CA TRP A 79 -3.99 8.90 -10.21
C TRP A 79 -3.24 8.30 -9.02
N TRP A 80 -3.53 7.05 -8.72
CA TRP A 80 -2.81 6.24 -7.76
C TRP A 80 -2.90 4.78 -8.19
N ARG A 81 -1.75 4.15 -8.34
CA ARG A 81 -1.59 2.73 -8.63
C ARG A 81 -0.50 2.20 -7.72
N HIS A 82 -0.75 1.08 -7.08
CA HIS A 82 0.18 0.46 -6.17
C HIS A 82 0.31 -1.02 -6.52
N GLU A 83 1.51 -1.45 -6.88
CA GLU A 83 1.84 -2.84 -7.13
C GLU A 83 2.59 -3.42 -5.94
N HIS A 84 2.11 -4.55 -5.45
CA HIS A 84 2.77 -5.40 -4.47
C HIS A 84 3.29 -6.63 -5.18
N ARG A 85 4.60 -6.86 -5.14
CA ARG A 85 5.24 -8.03 -5.74
C ARG A 85 5.94 -8.85 -4.67
N PHE A 86 5.84 -10.17 -4.78
CA PHE A 86 6.38 -11.13 -3.84
C PHE A 86 7.36 -12.03 -4.56
N GLU A 87 8.58 -12.17 -4.03
CA GLU A 87 9.65 -12.97 -4.59
C GLU A 87 10.26 -13.84 -3.51
N ALA A 88 10.47 -15.12 -3.82
CA ALA A 88 11.22 -16.00 -2.92
C ALA A 88 12.67 -15.49 -2.83
N ALA A 89 13.21 -15.46 -1.63
CA ALA A 89 14.57 -15.04 -1.36
C ALA A 89 15.25 -15.97 -0.34
N ALA A 90 16.57 -15.97 -0.29
CA ALA A 90 17.31 -16.72 0.72
C ALA A 90 16.86 -16.30 2.13
N GLY A 91 16.27 -17.24 2.86
CA GLY A 91 15.78 -17.02 4.21
C GLY A 91 14.37 -16.42 4.32
N GLY A 92 13.63 -16.25 3.22
CA GLY A 92 12.26 -15.73 3.31
C GLY A 92 11.66 -15.21 2.02
N THR A 93 10.92 -14.10 2.14
CA THR A 93 10.23 -13.46 1.02
C THR A 93 10.68 -12.01 0.91
N ARG A 94 11.04 -11.60 -0.29
CA ARG A 94 11.21 -10.20 -0.65
C ARG A 94 9.87 -9.65 -1.07
N ILE A 95 9.45 -8.54 -0.45
CA ILE A 95 8.24 -7.80 -0.80
C ILE A 95 8.70 -6.49 -1.43
N LEU A 96 8.21 -6.22 -2.63
CA LEU A 96 8.50 -5.01 -3.40
C LEU A 96 7.21 -4.22 -3.56
N ASP A 97 7.22 -2.98 -3.10
CA ASP A 97 6.12 -2.03 -3.27
C ASP A 97 6.51 -1.00 -4.35
N HIS A 98 5.71 -0.90 -5.40
CA HIS A 98 5.87 0.10 -6.44
C HIS A 98 4.63 1.00 -6.50
N VAL A 99 4.80 2.29 -6.21
CA VAL A 99 3.70 3.26 -6.15
C VAL A 99 3.88 4.34 -7.20
N GLU A 100 2.88 4.47 -8.05
CA GLU A 100 2.74 5.55 -9.01
C GLU A 100 1.60 6.47 -8.55
N TYR A 101 1.82 7.76 -8.49
CA TYR A 101 0.77 8.68 -8.08
C TYR A 101 0.90 10.07 -8.74
N LEU A 102 -0.26 10.71 -8.90
CA LEU A 102 -0.38 12.09 -9.38
C LEU A 102 -1.35 12.83 -8.43
N PRO A 103 -0.88 13.81 -7.65
CA PRO A 103 -1.76 14.60 -6.80
C PRO A 103 -2.77 15.42 -7.61
N ARG A 104 -3.99 15.64 -7.09
CA ARG A 104 -5.00 16.51 -7.74
C ARG A 104 -4.57 17.96 -7.77
N ALA A 105 -3.91 18.45 -6.72
CA ALA A 105 -3.39 19.80 -6.61
C ALA A 105 -1.88 19.80 -6.94
N ALA A 106 -1.54 19.87 -8.21
CA ALA A 106 -0.15 19.80 -8.67
C ALA A 106 0.72 20.99 -8.19
N TRP A 107 0.11 22.10 -7.76
CA TRP A 107 0.79 23.31 -7.26
C TRP A 107 1.01 23.29 -5.74
N LEU A 108 0.21 22.52 -4.97
CA LEU A 108 0.40 22.35 -3.54
C LEU A 108 1.48 21.31 -3.25
N SER A 109 2.70 21.67 -3.65
CA SER A 109 3.95 21.02 -3.29
C SER A 109 4.00 19.49 -3.49
N ARG A 110 4.42 19.07 -4.69
CA ARG A 110 4.95 17.71 -4.94
C ARG A 110 5.90 17.23 -3.82
N ARG A 111 6.65 18.16 -3.21
CA ARG A 111 7.60 17.86 -2.12
C ARG A 111 6.91 17.41 -0.85
N TRP A 112 5.77 18.00 -0.48
CA TRP A 112 5.03 17.63 0.72
C TRP A 112 4.35 16.27 0.57
N VAL A 113 3.65 16.07 -0.57
CA VAL A 113 3.01 14.78 -0.88
C VAL A 113 4.05 13.66 -0.92
N ARG A 114 5.18 13.90 -1.59
CA ARG A 114 6.27 12.92 -1.64
C ARG A 114 6.78 12.58 -0.25
N ARG A 115 7.02 13.57 0.60
CA ARG A 115 7.47 13.37 1.99
C ARG A 115 6.47 12.55 2.80
N ASP A 116 5.16 12.83 2.64
CA ASP A 116 4.11 12.07 3.32
C ASP A 116 4.09 10.61 2.85
N VAL A 117 4.14 10.38 1.54
CA VAL A 117 4.19 9.03 0.97
C VAL A 117 5.44 8.28 1.47
N GLU A 118 6.62 8.88 1.39
CA GLU A 118 7.88 8.28 1.88
C GLU A 118 7.79 7.93 3.37
N ARG A 119 7.23 8.81 4.20
CA ARG A 119 7.04 8.59 5.64
C ARG A 119 6.06 7.44 5.91
N ILE A 120 4.95 7.36 5.16
CA ILE A 120 3.97 6.28 5.28
C ILE A 120 4.61 4.94 4.93
N PHE A 121 5.35 4.87 3.83
CA PHE A 121 5.99 3.63 3.40
C PHE A 121 7.19 3.22 4.30
N ALA A 122 7.91 4.18 4.86
CA ALA A 122 8.93 3.89 5.87
C ALA A 122 8.31 3.21 7.10
N TYR A 123 7.24 3.78 7.66
CA TYR A 123 6.51 3.16 8.77
C TYR A 123 5.98 1.76 8.40
N ARG A 124 5.36 1.62 7.21
CA ARG A 124 4.81 0.36 6.74
C ARG A 124 5.87 -0.74 6.68
N ARG A 125 7.07 -0.42 6.19
CA ARG A 125 8.20 -1.34 6.14
C ARG A 125 8.59 -1.84 7.53
N GLU A 126 8.74 -0.94 8.49
CA GLU A 126 9.03 -1.30 9.88
C GLU A 126 7.92 -2.14 10.52
N ALA A 127 6.65 -1.78 10.25
CA ALA A 127 5.50 -2.53 10.72
C ALA A 127 5.49 -3.95 10.15
N LEU A 128 5.77 -4.12 8.86
CA LEU A 128 5.88 -5.44 8.21
C LEU A 128 7.00 -6.28 8.84
N VAL A 129 8.16 -5.69 9.13
CA VAL A 129 9.25 -6.41 9.81
C VAL A 129 8.80 -6.90 11.20
N ARG A 130 8.08 -6.09 11.96
CA ARG A 130 7.53 -6.47 13.28
C ARG A 130 6.49 -7.58 13.18
N GLU A 131 5.57 -7.47 12.22
CA GLU A 131 4.45 -8.40 12.04
C GLU A 131 4.90 -9.75 11.45
N LEU A 132 5.86 -9.71 10.55
CA LEU A 132 6.25 -10.85 9.76
C LEU A 132 7.59 -11.47 10.20
N GLY A 133 8.30 -10.85 11.17
CA GLY A 133 9.52 -11.40 11.74
C GLY A 133 10.69 -11.48 10.77
N GLY A 134 10.95 -10.42 10.00
CA GLY A 134 12.06 -10.33 9.04
C GLY A 134 13.27 -9.56 9.59
N PRO A 135 14.47 -9.70 8.99
CA PRO A 135 15.55 -8.77 9.24
C PRO A 135 15.16 -7.36 8.75
N PRO A 136 15.71 -6.29 9.34
CA PRO A 136 15.44 -4.93 8.89
C PRO A 136 15.80 -4.82 7.41
N ALA A 137 14.89 -4.23 6.62
CA ALA A 137 15.07 -4.07 5.19
C ALA A 137 16.31 -3.18 4.93
N SER A 138 17.33 -3.74 4.30
CA SER A 138 18.42 -2.97 3.72
C SER A 138 17.83 -2.07 2.62
N ASP A 139 18.21 -0.80 2.63
CA ASP A 139 17.76 0.29 1.77
C ASP A 139 17.74 -0.08 0.28
N GLN A 140 16.58 -0.42 -0.26
CA GLN A 140 16.31 -0.41 -1.69
C GLN A 140 14.85 -0.02 -1.94
N ALA A 141 14.51 1.22 -1.62
CA ALA A 141 13.30 1.85 -2.10
C ALA A 141 13.64 2.61 -3.40
N GLU A 142 13.51 1.96 -4.54
CA GLU A 142 13.47 2.69 -5.82
C GLU A 142 12.12 3.40 -5.95
N SER A 143 12.04 4.62 -5.42
CA SER A 143 10.97 5.54 -5.77
C SER A 143 11.32 6.18 -7.12
N ARG A 144 10.97 5.54 -8.21
CA ARG A 144 10.99 6.18 -9.51
C ARG A 144 9.77 7.10 -9.62
N SER A 145 9.98 8.37 -9.38
CA SER A 145 9.09 9.43 -9.83
C SER A 145 9.10 9.41 -11.36
N SER A 146 8.11 8.77 -11.98
CA SER A 146 7.94 8.85 -13.43
C SER A 146 7.74 10.30 -13.84
N ARG A 147 8.79 10.88 -14.44
CA ARG A 147 8.64 12.03 -15.33
C ARG A 147 7.92 11.52 -16.57
N SER A 148 6.69 11.95 -16.77
CA SER A 148 6.09 12.01 -18.10
C SER A 148 5.50 13.39 -18.30
N ILE A 149 5.89 13.94 -19.37
CA ILE A 149 5.65 15.16 -20.13
C ILE A 149 4.21 15.68 -20.01
#